data_4bddd6755b331f31e30bc99e6fb5b579
#
_entry.id   4bddd6755b331f31e30bc99e6fb5b579
#
_cell.length_a   1.000
_cell.length_b   1.000
_cell.length_c   1.000
_cell.angle_alpha   90.00
_cell.angle_beta   90.00
_cell.angle_gamma   90.00
#
_symmetry.space_group_name_H-M   'P 1'
#
loop_
_entity.id
_entity.type
_entity.pdbx_description
1 polymer ?
#
loop_
_entity_poly.entity_id
_entity_poly.type
_entity_poly.pdbx_seq_one_letter_code
_entity_poly.pdbx_strand_id
1 'polypeptide(L)'
;NDSKTHNWVHKAEFGKDLQTMVDSLKALPSKPKIYLCSPIPAFKPSWTINDSVIVNGEIPVIKKVAKKNKCGFIDLHSKYTFADLMLDDGIHPNGKGAVKMAEIIYEAISEKK
;
A
#
# COMPACT_ATOMS: atom_id res chain seq x y z
N ASN A 1 8.49 4.19 -1.12
CA ASN A 1 9.93 4.19 -1.47
C ASN A 1 10.23 3.36 -2.71
N ASP A 2 9.46 2.31 -2.95
CA ASP A 2 9.69 1.46 -4.12
C ASP A 2 9.46 2.22 -5.43
N SER A 3 8.62 3.25 -5.40
CA SER A 3 8.32 4.04 -6.60
C SER A 3 9.38 5.09 -6.92
N LYS A 4 10.39 5.29 -6.04
CA LYS A 4 11.50 6.19 -6.36
C LYS A 4 12.21 5.69 -7.61
N THR A 5 12.65 6.61 -8.46
CA THR A 5 13.24 6.25 -9.75
C THR A 5 14.32 5.17 -9.62
N HIS A 6 15.26 5.34 -8.69
CA HIS A 6 16.36 4.39 -8.56
C HIS A 6 15.93 3.04 -7.97
N ASN A 7 14.76 2.97 -7.33
CA ASN A 7 14.21 1.72 -6.83
C ASN A 7 13.30 1.07 -7.86
N TRP A 8 12.59 1.89 -8.64
CA TRP A 8 11.63 1.37 -9.60
C TRP A 8 12.28 0.73 -10.83
N VAL A 9 13.59 0.89 -10.99
CA VAL A 9 14.32 0.11 -11.99
C VAL A 9 14.19 -1.38 -11.73
N HIS A 10 13.88 -1.77 -10.48
CA HIS A 10 13.66 -3.16 -10.08
C HIS A 10 12.20 -3.56 -10.12
N LYS A 11 11.37 -2.82 -10.86
CA LYS A 11 9.92 -3.05 -10.89
C LYS A 11 9.53 -4.48 -11.26
N ALA A 12 10.37 -5.14 -12.06
CA ALA A 12 10.08 -6.52 -12.47
C ALA A 12 10.08 -7.50 -11.29
N GLU A 13 10.73 -7.12 -10.19
CA GLU A 13 10.84 -7.95 -9.00
C GLU A 13 9.86 -7.57 -7.91
N PHE A 14 9.19 -6.43 -8.05
CA PHE A 14 8.28 -5.93 -7.02
C PHE A 14 7.21 -6.94 -6.65
N GLY A 15 6.55 -7.53 -7.66
CA GLY A 15 5.52 -8.53 -7.41
C GLY A 15 6.07 -9.82 -6.82
N LYS A 16 7.25 -10.23 -7.27
CA LYS A 16 7.90 -11.44 -6.74
C LYS A 16 8.25 -11.28 -5.27
N ASP A 17 8.79 -10.12 -4.90
CA ASP A 17 9.17 -9.86 -3.53
C ASP A 17 7.95 -9.80 -2.63
N LEU A 18 6.87 -9.16 -3.10
CA LEU A 18 5.62 -9.12 -2.34
C LEU A 18 5.05 -10.52 -2.17
N GLN A 19 5.10 -11.34 -3.22
CA GLN A 19 4.66 -12.73 -3.15
C GLN A 19 5.47 -13.51 -2.11
N THR A 20 6.78 -13.30 -2.06
CA THR A 20 7.63 -13.96 -1.08
C THR A 20 7.24 -13.60 0.34
N MET A 21 6.93 -12.33 0.59
CA MET A 21 6.45 -11.89 1.90
C MET A 21 5.14 -12.58 2.26
N VAL A 22 4.20 -12.65 1.32
CA VAL A 22 2.92 -13.33 1.55
C VAL A 22 3.15 -14.80 1.86
N ASP A 23 4.02 -15.46 1.09
CA ASP A 23 4.32 -16.88 1.31
C ASP A 23 4.87 -17.12 2.71
N SER A 24 5.78 -16.24 3.16
CA SER A 24 6.36 -16.34 4.49
C SER A 24 5.32 -16.22 5.59
N LEU A 25 4.38 -15.29 5.43
CA LEU A 25 3.31 -15.11 6.41
C LEU A 25 2.35 -16.30 6.41
N LYS A 26 2.03 -16.83 5.23
CA LYS A 26 1.15 -18.00 5.12
C LYS A 26 1.75 -19.24 5.76
N ALA A 27 3.07 -19.32 5.82
CA ALA A 27 3.76 -20.46 6.39
C ALA A 27 3.73 -20.46 7.92
N LEU A 28 3.31 -19.38 8.55
CA LEU A 28 3.26 -19.31 10.00
C LEU A 28 2.21 -20.28 10.55
N PRO A 29 2.53 -20.95 11.68
CA PRO A 29 1.56 -21.88 12.31
C PRO A 29 0.25 -21.24 12.70
N SER A 30 0.25 -19.94 13.00
CA SER A 30 -0.95 -19.20 13.38
C SER A 30 -1.96 -19.03 12.25
N LYS A 31 -1.53 -19.28 11.00
CA LYS A 31 -2.40 -19.11 9.83
C LYS A 31 -3.06 -17.73 9.80
N PRO A 32 -2.27 -16.66 9.84
CA PRO A 32 -2.85 -15.32 9.95
C PRO A 32 -3.67 -14.97 8.72
N LYS A 33 -4.69 -14.14 8.94
CA LYS A 33 -5.40 -13.51 7.83
C LYS A 33 -4.55 -12.35 7.34
N ILE A 34 -4.35 -12.28 6.02
CA ILE A 34 -3.42 -11.33 5.42
C ILE A 34 -4.21 -10.30 4.62
N TYR A 35 -3.87 -9.04 4.81
CA TYR A 35 -4.42 -7.93 4.04
C TYR A 35 -3.27 -7.18 3.39
N LEU A 36 -3.40 -6.89 2.10
CA LEU A 36 -2.45 -6.04 1.40
C LEU A 36 -3.10 -4.68 1.18
N CYS A 37 -2.32 -3.63 1.37
CA CYS A 37 -2.82 -2.26 1.22
C CYS A 37 -2.19 -1.60 0.00
N SER A 38 -2.97 -0.79 -0.72
CA SER A 38 -2.36 0.14 -1.65
C SER A 38 -1.68 1.25 -0.85
N PRO A 39 -0.63 1.90 -1.41
CA PRO A 39 -0.09 3.10 -0.80
C PRO A 39 -1.13 4.22 -0.80
N ILE A 40 -0.98 5.17 0.12
CA ILE A 40 -1.79 6.40 0.05
C ILE A 40 -1.28 7.23 -1.13
N PRO A 41 -2.09 8.23 -1.59
CA PRO A 41 -1.65 9.06 -2.72
C PRO A 41 -0.39 9.85 -2.41
N ALA A 42 0.43 10.06 -3.44
CA ALA A 42 1.48 11.07 -3.41
C ALA A 42 0.81 12.37 -3.87
N PHE A 43 0.51 13.27 -2.94
CA PHE A 43 -0.23 14.48 -3.24
C PHE A 43 0.62 15.51 -3.99
N LYS A 44 1.94 15.34 -3.96
CA LYS A 44 2.85 16.07 -4.84
C LYS A 44 4.12 15.26 -5.03
N PRO A 45 4.86 15.47 -6.13
CA PRO A 45 6.12 14.75 -6.33
C PRO A 45 7.17 15.18 -5.29
N SER A 46 7.88 14.20 -4.72
CA SER A 46 8.98 14.44 -3.80
C SER A 46 9.93 13.25 -3.89
N TRP A 47 11.22 13.50 -3.87
CA TRP A 47 12.25 12.46 -3.91
C TRP A 47 12.03 11.46 -5.04
N THR A 48 11.68 11.95 -6.23
CA THR A 48 11.32 11.17 -7.41
C THR A 48 10.08 10.28 -7.24
N ILE A 49 9.39 10.36 -6.11
CA ILE A 49 8.10 9.69 -5.91
C ILE A 49 7.01 10.53 -6.59
N ASN A 50 6.17 9.87 -7.39
CA ASN A 50 5.01 10.53 -7.98
C ASN A 50 3.86 9.55 -8.03
N ASP A 51 2.63 10.09 -8.03
CA ASP A 51 1.43 9.27 -7.94
C ASP A 51 1.20 8.42 -9.18
N SER A 52 1.69 8.84 -10.32
CA SER A 52 1.53 8.09 -11.57
C SER A 52 2.16 6.69 -11.47
N VAL A 53 3.37 6.59 -10.91
CA VAL A 53 4.03 5.30 -10.73
C VAL A 53 3.27 4.44 -9.73
N ILE A 54 2.74 5.06 -8.66
CA ILE A 54 1.94 4.34 -7.67
C ILE A 54 0.69 3.76 -8.32
N VAL A 55 -0.08 4.58 -9.04
CA VAL A 55 -1.36 4.16 -9.63
C VAL A 55 -1.16 3.17 -10.77
N ASN A 56 -0.19 3.43 -11.64
CA ASN A 56 -0.02 2.63 -12.85
C ASN A 56 0.95 1.47 -12.67
N GLY A 57 1.81 1.53 -11.66
CA GLY A 57 2.83 0.51 -11.44
C GLY A 57 2.59 -0.35 -10.22
N GLU A 58 2.53 0.26 -9.05
CA GLU A 58 2.49 -0.50 -7.80
C GLU A 58 1.11 -1.10 -7.52
N ILE A 59 0.06 -0.30 -7.60
CA ILE A 59 -1.28 -0.76 -7.20
C ILE A 59 -1.76 -1.96 -8.01
N PRO A 60 -1.61 -1.98 -9.34
CA PRO A 60 -2.05 -3.15 -10.11
C PRO A 60 -1.35 -4.44 -9.68
N VAL A 61 -0.06 -4.36 -9.34
CA VAL A 61 0.69 -5.53 -8.90
C VAL A 61 0.21 -5.98 -7.52
N ILE A 62 -0.01 -5.04 -6.60
CA ILE A 62 -0.50 -5.37 -5.26
C ILE A 62 -1.87 -6.06 -5.35
N LYS A 63 -2.78 -5.53 -6.16
CA LYS A 63 -4.09 -6.13 -6.37
C LYS A 63 -3.99 -7.55 -6.91
N LYS A 64 -3.11 -7.75 -7.88
CA LYS A 64 -2.93 -9.06 -8.49
C LYS A 64 -2.41 -10.07 -7.49
N VAL A 65 -1.43 -9.70 -6.67
CA VAL A 65 -0.89 -10.58 -5.65
C VAL A 65 -1.95 -10.90 -4.60
N ALA A 66 -2.72 -9.90 -4.18
CA ALA A 66 -3.80 -10.12 -3.21
C ALA A 66 -4.82 -11.11 -3.74
N LYS A 67 -5.27 -10.91 -4.97
CA LYS A 67 -6.28 -11.78 -5.59
C LYS A 67 -5.77 -13.20 -5.76
N LYS A 68 -4.55 -13.35 -6.26
CA LYS A 68 -3.94 -14.67 -6.48
C LYS A 68 -3.84 -15.47 -5.19
N ASN A 69 -3.57 -14.80 -4.09
CA ASN A 69 -3.33 -15.46 -2.80
C ASN A 69 -4.52 -15.42 -1.86
N LYS A 70 -5.66 -14.92 -2.33
CA LYS A 70 -6.89 -14.81 -1.55
C LYS A 70 -6.67 -13.99 -0.27
N CYS A 71 -5.83 -12.97 -0.37
CA CYS A 71 -5.63 -11.99 0.68
C CYS A 71 -6.66 -10.88 0.55
N GLY A 72 -6.99 -10.22 1.66
CA GLY A 72 -7.79 -9.00 1.60
C GLY A 72 -7.00 -7.89 0.93
N PHE A 73 -7.69 -6.95 0.30
CA PHE A 73 -7.06 -5.77 -0.29
C PHE A 73 -7.72 -4.52 0.29
N ILE A 74 -6.92 -3.61 0.84
CA ILE A 74 -7.41 -2.36 1.41
C ILE A 74 -6.96 -1.22 0.51
N ASP A 75 -7.93 -0.53 -0.09
CA ASP A 75 -7.67 0.54 -1.05
C ASP A 75 -7.44 1.87 -0.33
N LEU A 76 -6.26 2.00 0.30
CA LEU A 76 -5.90 3.24 0.98
C LEU A 76 -5.78 4.39 0.00
N HIS A 77 -5.35 4.12 -1.24
CA HIS A 77 -5.15 5.19 -2.23
C HIS A 77 -6.44 5.95 -2.50
N SER A 78 -7.54 5.24 -2.69
CA SER A 78 -8.82 5.89 -2.99
C SER A 78 -9.48 6.48 -1.74
N LYS A 79 -9.25 5.88 -0.58
CA LYS A 79 -9.93 6.29 0.64
C LYS A 79 -9.23 7.39 1.40
N TYR A 80 -7.91 7.51 1.25
CA TYR A 80 -7.16 8.57 1.91
C TYR A 80 -7.15 9.82 1.05
N THR A 81 -8.12 10.70 1.28
CA THR A 81 -8.29 11.92 0.49
C THR A 81 -7.87 13.18 1.26
N PHE A 82 -7.05 13.02 2.29
CA PHE A 82 -6.74 14.08 3.25
C PHE A 82 -5.43 14.77 2.89
N ALA A 83 -5.42 15.49 1.76
CA ALA A 83 -4.22 16.21 1.30
C ALA A 83 -3.71 17.22 2.33
N ASP A 84 -4.59 17.75 3.15
CA ASP A 84 -4.25 18.71 4.20
C ASP A 84 -3.69 18.07 5.47
N LEU A 85 -3.70 16.75 5.54
CA LEU A 85 -3.17 16.00 6.70
C LEU A 85 -1.87 15.28 6.34
N MET A 86 -1.04 15.94 5.53
CA MET A 86 0.26 15.42 5.09
C MET A 86 1.37 16.30 5.65
N LEU A 87 2.55 15.71 5.76
CA LEU A 87 3.76 16.50 5.98
C LEU A 87 4.03 17.34 4.73
N ASP A 88 4.98 18.27 4.83
CA ASP A 88 5.29 19.20 3.75
C ASP A 88 5.69 18.51 2.45
N ASP A 89 6.20 17.28 2.53
CA ASP A 89 6.60 16.52 1.36
C ASP A 89 5.41 16.05 0.51
N GLY A 90 4.20 16.05 1.05
CA GLY A 90 3.01 15.55 0.36
C GLY A 90 2.99 14.03 0.19
N ILE A 91 3.92 13.32 0.84
CA ILE A 91 4.10 11.88 0.70
C ILE A 91 3.71 11.17 2.00
N HIS A 92 4.15 11.72 3.14
CA HIS A 92 3.92 11.09 4.44
C HIS A 92 2.77 11.78 5.17
N PRO A 93 1.88 11.02 5.81
CA PRO A 93 0.81 11.63 6.61
C PRO A 93 1.41 12.27 7.87
N ASN A 94 0.78 13.34 8.33
CA ASN A 94 1.10 13.87 9.67
C ASN A 94 0.36 13.05 10.72
N GLY A 95 0.45 13.48 12.01
CA GLY A 95 -0.17 12.72 13.10
C GLY A 95 -1.68 12.52 12.93
N LYS A 96 -2.38 13.57 12.51
CA LYS A 96 -3.83 13.47 12.26
C LYS A 96 -4.12 12.57 11.06
N GLY A 97 -3.29 12.64 10.04
CA GLY A 97 -3.41 11.76 8.87
C GLY A 97 -3.20 10.29 9.24
N ALA A 98 -2.24 10.02 10.12
CA ALA A 98 -2.01 8.66 10.58
C ALA A 98 -3.23 8.09 11.29
N VAL A 99 -3.95 8.91 12.07
CA VAL A 99 -5.20 8.50 12.71
C VAL A 99 -6.24 8.15 11.65
N LYS A 100 -6.35 8.96 10.59
CA LYS A 100 -7.28 8.67 9.50
C LYS A 100 -6.95 7.36 8.80
N MET A 101 -5.67 7.09 8.56
CA MET A 101 -5.25 5.81 7.99
C MET A 101 -5.66 4.65 8.89
N ALA A 102 -5.44 4.79 10.19
CA ALA A 102 -5.80 3.75 11.15
C ALA A 102 -7.31 3.49 11.13
N GLU A 103 -8.11 4.54 11.03
CA GLU A 103 -9.57 4.40 10.95
C GLU A 103 -9.99 3.64 9.69
N ILE A 104 -9.39 3.97 8.54
CA ILE A 104 -9.70 3.29 7.28
C ILE A 104 -9.37 1.81 7.38
N ILE A 105 -8.19 1.50 7.90
CA ILE A 105 -7.76 0.10 8.03
C ILE A 105 -8.63 -0.66 9.01
N TYR A 106 -8.91 -0.05 10.16
CA TYR A 106 -9.75 -0.67 11.18
C TYR A 106 -11.13 -1.02 10.61
N GLU A 107 -11.74 -0.07 9.90
CA GLU A 107 -13.05 -0.30 9.31
C GLU A 107 -13.01 -1.44 8.30
N ALA A 108 -11.97 -1.48 7.47
CA ALA A 108 -11.83 -2.52 6.45
C ALA A 108 -11.73 -3.92 7.06
N ILE A 109 -10.92 -4.09 8.12
CA ILE A 109 -10.74 -5.40 8.72
C ILE A 109 -11.91 -5.77 9.65
N SER A 110 -12.59 -4.78 10.20
CA SER A 110 -13.70 -5.02 11.13
C SER A 110 -14.97 -5.46 10.42
N GLU A 111 -15.12 -5.11 9.14
CA GLU A 111 -16.30 -5.48 8.35
C GLU A 111 -16.32 -6.97 8.00
N LYS A 112 -15.22 -7.67 8.19
CA LYS A 112 -15.12 -9.08 7.84
C LYS A 112 -15.72 -9.94 8.94
N LYS A 113 -16.93 -10.32 8.74
CA LYS A 113 -17.65 -11.16 9.69
C LYS A 113 -17.73 -12.59 9.19
#